data_688faf7385ea6ec7690a6fca06de7ef8
#
_entry.id   688faf7385ea6ec7690a6fca06de7ef8
#
_cell.length_a   1.000
_cell.length_b   1.000
_cell.length_c   1.000
_cell.angle_alpha   90.00
_cell.angle_beta   90.00
_cell.angle_gamma   90.00
#
_symmetry.space_group_name_H-M   'P 1'
#
loop_
_entity.id
_entity.type
_entity.pdbx_description
1 polymer ?
#
loop_
_entity_poly.entity_id
_entity_poly.type
_entity_poly.pdbx_seq_one_letter_code
_entity_poly.pdbx_strand_id
1 'polypeptide(L)'
;FFQKKILVSSVGGSGVDSLDKKFPDGVIMGTRGNVGLIVRNDTTPLNKWFIDSYKKRYGAYPLGPSYQYARAVMLYKIGMDKAAKAAGKFPTQDQVIAAMKGITFESFADTIEMKRGDGHQAVHSIAYGVTKYNKAKGEPGIEKVIKYSASCIYPPAGAISQKWVESGMPGRKCN
;
A
#
# COMPACT_ATOMS: atom_id res chain seq x y z
N PHE A 1 -18.26 -20.21 14.10
CA PHE A 1 -16.81 -20.26 13.92
C PHE A 1 -16.12 -19.07 14.60
N PHE A 2 -16.49 -17.85 14.27
CA PHE A 2 -15.84 -16.61 14.76
C PHE A 2 -16.03 -16.36 16.27
N GLN A 3 -16.93 -17.03 16.93
CA GLN A 3 -17.05 -16.98 18.40
C GLN A 3 -15.92 -17.73 19.12
N LYS A 4 -15.24 -18.65 18.43
CA LYS A 4 -14.20 -19.54 19.01
C LYS A 4 -12.83 -19.37 18.34
N LYS A 5 -12.74 -18.67 17.24
CA LYS A 5 -11.50 -18.54 16.43
C LYS A 5 -11.32 -17.11 15.96
N ILE A 6 -10.08 -16.67 15.85
CA ILE A 6 -9.69 -15.41 15.24
C ILE A 6 -9.23 -15.72 13.82
N LEU A 7 -9.81 -15.06 12.83
CA LEU A 7 -9.36 -15.13 11.45
C LEU A 7 -8.50 -13.91 11.14
N VAL A 8 -7.30 -14.16 10.63
CA VAL A 8 -6.38 -13.12 10.16
C VAL A 8 -6.11 -13.34 8.68
N SER A 9 -6.26 -12.30 7.86
CA SER A 9 -6.01 -12.37 6.42
C SER A 9 -5.21 -11.15 5.95
N SER A 10 -4.16 -11.40 5.18
CA SER A 10 -3.35 -10.35 4.53
C SER A 10 -3.67 -10.16 3.05
N VAL A 11 -4.56 -10.98 2.48
CA VAL A 11 -4.86 -11.01 1.03
C VAL A 11 -6.36 -10.95 0.71
N GLY A 12 -7.22 -10.99 1.70
CA GLY A 12 -8.68 -11.08 1.52
C GLY A 12 -9.36 -9.80 1.02
N GLY A 13 -8.67 -8.66 1.02
CA GLY A 13 -9.26 -7.37 0.69
C GLY A 13 -9.89 -7.27 -0.70
N SER A 14 -9.42 -8.07 -1.66
CA SER A 14 -9.98 -8.09 -3.02
C SER A 14 -11.32 -8.82 -3.13
N GLY A 15 -11.62 -9.73 -2.20
CA GLY A 15 -12.87 -10.50 -2.20
C GLY A 15 -14.00 -9.89 -1.37
N VAL A 16 -13.69 -8.86 -0.58
CA VAL A 16 -14.65 -8.30 0.37
C VAL A 16 -15.88 -7.73 -0.32
N ASP A 17 -15.69 -6.97 -1.39
CA ASP A 17 -16.80 -6.35 -2.12
C ASP A 17 -17.67 -7.40 -2.83
N SER A 18 -17.06 -8.50 -3.33
CA SER A 18 -17.80 -9.60 -3.99
C SER A 18 -18.68 -10.39 -3.02
N LEU A 19 -18.29 -10.47 -1.74
CA LEU A 19 -19.06 -11.13 -0.70
C LEU A 19 -20.08 -10.21 -0.04
N ASP A 20 -19.88 -8.90 -0.14
CA ASP A 20 -20.75 -7.87 0.39
C ASP A 20 -21.15 -8.14 1.86
N LYS A 21 -22.42 -8.06 2.21
CA LYS A 21 -22.95 -8.36 3.56
C LYS A 21 -22.70 -9.79 4.06
N LYS A 22 -22.29 -10.70 3.17
CA LYS A 22 -21.91 -12.06 3.52
C LYS A 22 -20.47 -12.15 4.05
N PHE A 23 -19.68 -11.09 3.87
CA PHE A 23 -18.34 -11.06 4.44
C PHE A 23 -18.44 -10.89 5.97
N PRO A 24 -17.79 -11.77 6.75
CA PRO A 24 -17.96 -11.75 8.20
C PRO A 24 -17.35 -10.50 8.85
N ASP A 25 -18.05 -9.96 9.84
CA ASP A 25 -17.51 -8.98 10.78
C ASP A 25 -16.45 -9.62 11.68
N GLY A 26 -15.48 -8.86 12.15
CA GLY A 26 -14.50 -9.32 13.14
C GLY A 26 -13.26 -10.00 12.56
N VAL A 27 -13.10 -10.07 11.26
CA VAL A 27 -11.86 -10.57 10.62
C VAL A 27 -10.76 -9.53 10.77
N ILE A 28 -9.61 -9.89 11.30
CA ILE A 28 -8.42 -9.05 11.26
C ILE A 28 -7.88 -9.10 9.84
N MET A 29 -7.97 -7.97 9.13
CA MET A 29 -7.62 -7.90 7.72
C MET A 29 -6.56 -6.83 7.47
N GLY A 30 -5.54 -7.21 6.71
CA GLY A 30 -4.55 -6.30 6.16
C GLY A 30 -4.48 -6.39 4.65
N THR A 31 -3.61 -5.59 4.08
CA THR A 31 -3.30 -5.59 2.66
C THR A 31 -1.78 -5.54 2.47
N ARG A 32 -1.31 -5.91 1.29
CA ARG A 32 0.11 -5.74 0.93
C ARG A 32 0.38 -4.26 0.65
N GLY A 33 0.65 -3.51 1.70
CA GLY A 33 0.75 -2.07 1.70
C GLY A 33 -0.50 -1.41 2.28
N ASN A 34 -0.50 -0.10 2.35
CA ASN A 34 -1.63 0.71 2.80
C ASN A 34 -2.49 1.05 1.57
N VAL A 35 -3.39 0.15 1.18
CA VAL A 35 -4.15 0.18 -0.09
C VAL A 35 -5.53 -0.46 0.02
N GLY A 36 -6.37 -0.27 -0.98
CA GLY A 36 -7.68 -0.93 -1.10
C GLY A 36 -8.63 -0.61 0.03
N LEU A 37 -9.26 -1.62 0.63
CA LEU A 37 -10.23 -1.47 1.71
C LEU A 37 -9.70 -0.65 2.90
N ILE A 38 -8.41 -0.80 3.23
CA ILE A 38 -7.76 -0.11 4.36
C ILE A 38 -7.82 1.42 4.20
N VAL A 39 -7.66 1.92 2.98
CA VAL A 39 -7.61 3.36 2.70
C VAL A 39 -8.90 3.92 2.11
N ARG A 40 -9.95 3.12 2.07
CA ARG A 40 -11.24 3.53 1.49
C ARG A 40 -11.84 4.80 2.13
N ASN A 41 -11.60 4.98 3.41
CA ASN A 41 -12.05 6.14 4.18
C ASN A 41 -10.95 7.20 4.41
N ASP A 42 -9.78 7.01 3.82
CA ASP A 42 -8.71 8.01 3.89
C ASP A 42 -9.05 9.22 3.01
N THR A 43 -8.94 10.41 3.59
CA THR A 43 -9.38 11.67 2.99
C THR A 43 -8.27 12.47 2.32
N THR A 44 -7.06 11.92 2.18
CA THR A 44 -6.00 12.60 1.43
C THR A 44 -6.48 12.93 0.01
N PRO A 45 -6.22 14.14 -0.51
CA PRO A 45 -6.78 14.58 -1.79
C PRO A 45 -6.48 13.63 -2.95
N LEU A 46 -5.26 13.09 -3.01
CA LEU A 46 -4.86 12.16 -4.07
C LEU A 46 -5.63 10.82 -3.97
N ASN A 47 -5.80 10.30 -2.76
CA ASN A 47 -6.56 9.06 -2.55
C ASN A 47 -8.04 9.24 -2.91
N LYS A 48 -8.63 10.34 -2.46
CA LYS A 48 -10.01 10.67 -2.80
C LYS A 48 -10.20 10.80 -4.31
N TRP A 49 -9.34 11.56 -4.99
CA TRP A 49 -9.37 11.69 -6.45
C TRP A 49 -9.27 10.34 -7.16
N PHE A 50 -8.37 9.46 -6.69
CA PHE A 50 -8.17 8.13 -7.29
C PHE A 50 -9.41 7.26 -7.14
N ILE A 51 -9.99 7.20 -5.93
CA ILE A 51 -11.22 6.45 -5.66
C ILE A 51 -12.37 6.96 -6.52
N ASP A 52 -12.61 8.27 -6.53
CA ASP A 52 -13.72 8.89 -7.25
C ASP A 52 -13.59 8.67 -8.77
N SER A 53 -12.37 8.85 -9.32
CA SER A 53 -12.07 8.63 -10.73
C SER A 53 -12.24 7.16 -11.14
N TYR A 54 -11.77 6.25 -10.29
CA TYR A 54 -11.88 4.81 -10.53
C TYR A 54 -13.34 4.36 -10.49
N LYS A 55 -14.09 4.80 -9.48
CA LYS A 55 -15.55 4.51 -9.38
C LYS A 55 -16.33 5.06 -10.56
N LYS A 56 -16.04 6.29 -10.99
CA LYS A 56 -16.69 6.90 -12.16
C LYS A 56 -16.45 6.08 -13.41
N ARG A 57 -15.25 5.49 -13.57
CA ARG A 57 -14.88 4.74 -14.78
C ARG A 57 -15.35 3.27 -14.76
N TYR A 58 -15.31 2.62 -13.61
CA TYR A 58 -15.48 1.17 -13.50
C TYR A 58 -16.67 0.74 -12.64
N GLY A 59 -17.37 1.68 -11.99
CA GLY A 59 -18.49 1.37 -11.11
C GLY A 59 -18.12 0.63 -9.81
N ALA A 60 -16.81 0.55 -9.48
CA ALA A 60 -16.30 -0.24 -8.37
C ALA A 60 -15.18 0.49 -7.64
N TYR A 61 -14.86 0.05 -6.43
CA TYR A 61 -13.68 0.54 -5.70
C TYR A 61 -12.38 0.00 -6.30
N PRO A 62 -11.29 0.80 -6.29
CA PRO A 62 -9.97 0.30 -6.68
C PRO A 62 -9.49 -0.76 -5.68
N LEU A 63 -9.02 -1.87 -6.21
CA LEU A 63 -8.42 -2.95 -5.43
C LEU A 63 -6.94 -2.66 -5.11
N GLY A 64 -6.35 -3.42 -4.20
CA GLY A 64 -4.93 -3.30 -3.87
C GLY A 64 -3.99 -3.25 -5.08
N PRO A 65 -4.10 -4.18 -6.05
CA PRO A 65 -3.29 -4.12 -7.27
C PRO A 65 -3.43 -2.81 -8.06
N SER A 66 -4.64 -2.23 -8.15
CA SER A 66 -4.85 -0.95 -8.85
C SER A 66 -4.01 0.18 -8.25
N TYR A 67 -3.93 0.24 -6.92
CA TYR A 67 -3.07 1.19 -6.21
C TYR A 67 -1.59 0.94 -6.50
N GLN A 68 -1.15 -0.32 -6.51
CA GLN A 68 0.27 -0.64 -6.74
C GLN A 68 0.71 -0.27 -8.16
N TYR A 69 -0.12 -0.56 -9.17
CA TYR A 69 0.17 -0.14 -10.54
C TYR A 69 0.16 1.38 -10.70
N ALA A 70 -0.79 2.07 -10.09
CA ALA A 70 -0.82 3.53 -10.13
C ALA A 70 0.44 4.15 -9.48
N ARG A 71 0.91 3.60 -8.35
CA ARG A 71 2.18 3.98 -7.71
C ARG A 71 3.38 3.76 -8.62
N ALA A 72 3.42 2.63 -9.33
CA ALA A 72 4.50 2.33 -10.27
C ALA A 72 4.54 3.36 -11.42
N VAL A 73 3.38 3.73 -11.97
CA VAL A 73 3.29 4.78 -13.00
C VAL A 73 3.72 6.15 -12.46
N MET A 74 3.32 6.50 -11.23
CA MET A 74 3.76 7.74 -10.57
C MET A 74 5.29 7.78 -10.42
N LEU A 75 5.90 6.70 -9.93
CA LEU A 75 7.35 6.59 -9.79
C LEU A 75 8.05 6.72 -11.14
N TYR A 76 7.55 6.02 -12.16
CA TYR A 76 8.12 6.10 -13.51
C TYR A 76 8.06 7.54 -14.04
N LYS A 77 6.91 8.21 -13.90
CA LYS A 77 6.78 9.62 -14.31
C LYS A 77 7.78 10.52 -13.60
N ILE A 78 7.91 10.40 -12.28
CA ILE A 78 8.87 11.19 -11.50
C ILE A 78 10.30 10.92 -11.96
N GLY A 79 10.65 9.65 -12.19
CA GLY A 79 11.96 9.26 -12.71
C GLY A 79 12.24 9.81 -14.10
N MET A 80 11.25 9.75 -15.01
CA MET A 80 11.32 10.32 -16.34
C MET A 80 11.55 11.84 -16.31
N ASP A 81 10.75 12.56 -15.54
CA ASP A 81 10.85 14.01 -15.43
C ASP A 81 12.22 14.43 -14.88
N LYS A 82 12.71 13.73 -13.86
CA LYS A 82 14.02 13.96 -13.25
C LYS A 82 15.15 13.68 -14.23
N ALA A 83 15.08 12.58 -14.96
CA ALA A 83 16.09 12.20 -15.93
C ALA A 83 16.09 13.15 -17.14
N ALA A 84 14.92 13.52 -17.68
CA ALA A 84 14.78 14.45 -18.79
C ALA A 84 15.33 15.84 -18.44
N LYS A 85 15.03 16.33 -17.25
CA LYS A 85 15.55 17.61 -16.73
C LYS A 85 17.08 17.57 -16.64
N ALA A 86 17.67 16.48 -16.16
CA ALA A 86 19.13 16.34 -16.03
C ALA A 86 19.82 16.21 -17.41
N ALA A 87 19.19 15.51 -18.37
CA ALA A 87 19.75 15.27 -19.69
C ALA A 87 19.53 16.44 -20.69
N GLY A 88 18.59 17.33 -20.40
CA GLY A 88 18.18 18.40 -21.34
C GLY A 88 17.48 17.89 -22.61
N LYS A 89 17.14 16.61 -22.65
CA LYS A 89 16.51 15.90 -23.79
C LYS A 89 15.76 14.66 -23.30
N PHE A 90 15.11 13.94 -24.22
CA PHE A 90 14.49 12.66 -23.87
C PHE A 90 15.54 11.69 -23.33
N PRO A 91 15.36 11.15 -22.11
CA PRO A 91 16.38 10.35 -21.45
C PRO A 91 16.42 8.91 -21.99
N THR A 92 17.57 8.27 -21.85
CA THR A 92 17.71 6.83 -22.07
C THR A 92 17.08 6.04 -20.92
N GLN A 93 16.82 4.76 -21.15
CA GLN A 93 16.31 3.87 -20.12
C GLN A 93 17.20 3.84 -18.87
N ASP A 94 18.53 3.76 -19.05
CA ASP A 94 19.47 3.73 -17.92
C ASP A 94 19.45 5.02 -17.11
N GLN A 95 19.29 6.18 -17.77
CA GLN A 95 19.13 7.45 -17.09
C GLN A 95 17.84 7.50 -16.25
N VAL A 96 16.75 6.93 -16.74
CA VAL A 96 15.48 6.83 -15.99
C VAL A 96 15.65 5.90 -14.80
N ILE A 97 16.23 4.72 -14.98
CA ILE A 97 16.51 3.75 -13.91
C ILE A 97 17.38 4.39 -12.82
N ALA A 98 18.45 5.06 -13.21
CA ALA A 98 19.32 5.76 -12.27
C ALA A 98 18.59 6.89 -11.54
N ALA A 99 17.72 7.63 -12.23
CA ALA A 99 16.96 8.72 -11.66
C ALA A 99 15.89 8.26 -10.65
N MET A 100 15.39 7.02 -10.81
CA MET A 100 14.40 6.45 -9.85
C MET A 100 15.02 6.01 -8.53
N LYS A 101 16.33 5.82 -8.46
CA LYS A 101 17.00 5.44 -7.20
C LYS A 101 16.84 6.51 -6.13
N GLY A 102 16.49 6.09 -4.92
CA GLY A 102 16.38 6.96 -3.76
C GLY A 102 15.24 7.97 -3.82
N ILE A 103 14.32 7.88 -4.77
CA ILE A 103 13.15 8.75 -4.83
C ILE A 103 12.26 8.48 -3.61
N THR A 104 11.83 9.57 -2.98
CA THR A 104 10.74 9.56 -1.99
C THR A 104 9.63 10.41 -2.56
N PHE A 105 8.40 9.90 -2.52
CA PHE A 105 7.23 10.64 -2.99
C PHE A 105 5.97 10.29 -2.19
N GLU A 106 5.09 11.28 -2.07
CA GLU A 106 3.76 11.07 -1.52
C GLU A 106 2.89 10.34 -2.53
N SER A 107 2.21 9.32 -2.03
CA SER A 107 1.28 8.52 -2.80
C SER A 107 -0.14 8.64 -2.22
N PHE A 108 -1.02 7.74 -2.52
CA PHE A 108 -2.41 7.77 -2.06
C PHE A 108 -2.50 7.71 -0.54
N ALA A 109 -2.57 7.33 0.34
CA ALA A 109 -2.57 7.38 1.80
C ALA A 109 -1.20 6.98 2.42
N ASP A 110 -0.09 7.18 1.70
CA ASP A 110 1.22 6.70 2.12
C ASP A 110 2.39 7.43 1.43
N THR A 111 3.54 7.44 2.09
CA THR A 111 4.83 7.86 1.50
C THR A 111 5.57 6.63 0.99
N ILE A 112 6.09 6.71 -0.21
CA ILE A 112 6.89 5.65 -0.85
C ILE A 112 8.33 6.10 -0.92
N GLU A 113 9.24 5.24 -0.46
CA GLU A 113 10.69 5.48 -0.54
C GLU A 113 11.36 4.38 -1.36
N MET A 114 12.11 4.72 -2.41
CA MET A 114 12.94 3.80 -3.17
C MET A 114 14.25 3.56 -2.44
N LYS A 115 14.27 2.69 -1.42
CA LYS A 115 15.34 2.61 -0.41
C LYS A 115 16.10 1.29 -0.38
N ARG A 116 15.50 0.20 -0.80
CA ARG A 116 16.11 -1.13 -0.75
C ARG A 116 16.57 -1.58 -2.12
N GLY A 117 17.40 -2.66 -2.16
CA GLY A 117 17.92 -3.18 -3.43
C GLY A 117 18.64 -2.10 -4.24
N ASP A 118 19.60 -1.41 -3.65
CA ASP A 118 20.30 -0.27 -4.27
C ASP A 118 19.35 0.86 -4.74
N GLY A 119 18.23 1.04 -4.04
CA GLY A 119 17.24 2.05 -4.39
C GLY A 119 16.23 1.61 -5.44
N HIS A 120 16.21 0.34 -5.83
CA HIS A 120 15.26 -0.20 -6.81
C HIS A 120 14.02 -0.86 -6.18
N GLN A 121 14.01 -1.05 -4.84
CA GLN A 121 12.88 -1.60 -4.13
C GLN A 121 12.23 -0.54 -3.25
N ALA A 122 10.94 -0.35 -3.46
CA ALA A 122 10.12 0.54 -2.65
C ALA A 122 9.88 -0.02 -1.24
N VAL A 123 9.92 0.85 -0.25
CA VAL A 123 9.41 0.60 1.09
C VAL A 123 8.24 1.53 1.37
N HIS A 124 7.28 1.04 2.13
CA HIS A 124 6.04 1.76 2.48
C HIS A 124 5.44 1.16 3.75
N SER A 125 4.47 1.82 4.34
CA SER A 125 3.75 1.28 5.49
C SER A 125 2.83 0.12 5.10
N ILE A 126 2.44 -0.68 6.10
CA ILE A 126 1.29 -1.59 6.00
C ILE A 126 0.27 -1.24 7.08
N ALA A 127 -0.96 -1.68 6.90
CA ALA A 127 -1.98 -1.50 7.91
C ALA A 127 -2.87 -2.74 8.03
N TYR A 128 -3.39 -2.93 9.22
CA TYR A 128 -4.38 -3.93 9.56
C TYR A 128 -5.54 -3.26 10.27
N GLY A 129 -6.73 -3.79 10.09
CA GLY A 129 -7.93 -3.38 10.80
C GLY A 129 -8.87 -4.54 10.98
N VAL A 130 -10.05 -4.27 11.52
CA VAL A 130 -11.08 -5.26 11.77
C VAL A 130 -12.25 -5.01 10.82
N THR A 131 -12.68 -6.05 10.10
CA THR A 131 -13.80 -5.92 9.17
C THR A 131 -15.10 -5.63 9.91
N LYS A 132 -15.88 -4.73 9.34
CA LYS A 132 -17.20 -4.33 9.85
C LYS A 132 -18.09 -3.88 8.71
N TYR A 133 -19.26 -4.50 8.57
CA TYR A 133 -20.22 -4.06 7.56
C TYR A 133 -20.78 -2.67 7.93
N ASN A 134 -20.64 -1.72 7.03
CA ASN A 134 -21.17 -0.38 7.18
C ASN A 134 -22.64 -0.35 6.72
N LYS A 135 -23.56 -0.48 7.65
CA LYS A 135 -25.01 -0.50 7.36
C LYS A 135 -25.51 0.81 6.74
N ALA A 136 -24.90 1.95 7.11
CA ALA A 136 -25.33 3.26 6.60
C ALA A 136 -24.95 3.46 5.12
N LYS A 137 -23.82 2.90 4.70
CA LYS A 137 -23.37 2.95 3.31
C LYS A 137 -23.80 1.72 2.51
N GLY A 138 -24.26 0.66 3.15
CA GLY A 138 -24.62 -0.60 2.50
C GLY A 138 -23.42 -1.34 1.90
N GLU A 139 -22.23 -1.26 2.51
CA GLU A 139 -20.99 -1.82 1.96
C GLU A 139 -20.07 -2.38 3.05
N PRO A 140 -19.18 -3.33 2.70
CA PRO A 140 -18.12 -3.77 3.60
C PRO A 140 -17.20 -2.61 3.98
N GLY A 141 -16.78 -2.59 5.24
CA GLY A 141 -15.88 -1.59 5.78
C GLY A 141 -14.79 -2.22 6.66
N ILE A 142 -13.95 -1.36 7.17
CA ILE A 142 -12.89 -1.72 8.11
C ILE A 142 -12.82 -0.65 9.20
N GLU A 143 -12.60 -1.07 10.43
CA GLU A 143 -12.44 -0.20 11.59
C GLU A 143 -11.20 -0.56 12.38
N LYS A 144 -10.85 0.23 13.40
CA LYS A 144 -9.70 0.00 14.28
C LYS A 144 -8.40 -0.22 13.50
N VAL A 145 -8.18 0.59 12.47
CA VAL A 145 -7.01 0.47 11.61
C VAL A 145 -5.75 0.89 12.38
N ILE A 146 -4.77 -0.01 12.39
CA ILE A 146 -3.43 0.24 12.92
C ILE A 146 -2.46 0.23 11.74
N LYS A 147 -1.71 1.32 11.59
CA LYS A 147 -0.69 1.49 10.55
C LYS A 147 0.69 1.21 11.14
N TYR A 148 1.47 0.39 10.46
CA TYR A 148 2.84 0.05 10.82
C TYR A 148 3.79 0.72 9.83
N SER A 149 4.73 1.51 10.36
CA SER A 149 5.72 2.21 9.55
C SER A 149 6.67 1.26 8.82
N ALA A 150 7.32 1.74 7.76
CA ALA A 150 8.35 0.97 7.06
C ALA A 150 9.48 0.53 8.01
N SER A 151 9.87 1.37 8.97
CA SER A 151 10.90 1.04 9.97
C SER A 151 10.49 -0.05 10.97
N CYS A 152 9.20 -0.34 11.08
CA CYS A 152 8.69 -1.43 11.91
C CYS A 152 8.72 -2.79 11.19
N ILE A 153 8.50 -2.80 9.87
CA ILE A 153 8.19 -4.02 9.11
C ILE A 153 9.28 -4.45 8.13
N TYR A 154 10.21 -3.56 7.78
CA TYR A 154 11.32 -3.91 6.90
C TYR A 154 12.62 -4.05 7.68
N PRO A 155 13.45 -5.07 7.36
CA PRO A 155 14.77 -5.19 7.95
C PRO A 155 15.67 -4.02 7.52
N PRO A 156 16.74 -3.74 8.28
CA PRO A 156 17.75 -2.77 7.89
C PRO A 156 18.33 -3.04 6.49
N ALA A 157 18.88 -2.02 5.86
CA ALA A 157 19.56 -2.19 4.57
C ALA A 157 20.65 -3.26 4.67
N GLY A 158 20.72 -4.15 3.66
CA GLY A 158 21.66 -5.26 3.60
C GLY A 158 21.31 -6.48 4.44
N ALA A 159 20.33 -6.39 5.35
CA ALA A 159 19.92 -7.55 6.14
C ALA A 159 19.02 -8.51 5.33
N ILE A 160 19.26 -9.81 5.49
CA ILE A 160 18.40 -10.88 4.94
C ILE A 160 17.14 -10.94 5.79
N SER A 161 15.96 -10.77 5.17
CA SER A 161 14.66 -10.68 5.86
C SER A 161 14.39 -11.87 6.78
N GLN A 162 14.64 -13.09 6.31
CA GLN A 162 14.42 -14.30 7.11
C GLN A 162 15.27 -14.29 8.38
N LYS A 163 16.58 -14.07 8.25
CA LYS A 163 17.50 -14.02 9.41
C LYS A 163 17.13 -12.91 10.40
N TRP A 164 16.67 -11.76 9.87
CA TRP A 164 16.23 -10.67 10.71
C TRP A 164 14.98 -11.03 11.53
N VAL A 165 14.01 -11.72 10.91
CA VAL A 165 12.81 -12.20 11.64
C VAL A 165 13.19 -13.25 12.67
N GLU A 166 14.01 -14.24 12.31
CA GLU A 166 14.49 -15.31 13.21
C GLU A 166 15.25 -14.77 14.43
N SER A 167 15.97 -13.66 14.25
CA SER A 167 16.68 -12.97 15.35
C SER A 167 15.81 -12.01 16.19
N GLY A 168 14.50 -12.02 16.01
CA GLY A 168 13.57 -11.17 16.78
C GLY A 168 13.47 -9.74 16.26
N MET A 169 13.84 -9.51 15.01
CA MET A 169 13.72 -8.20 14.33
C MET A 169 14.45 -7.06 15.05
N PRO A 170 15.77 -7.19 15.30
CA PRO A 170 16.52 -6.17 16.01
C PRO A 170 16.52 -4.82 15.28
N GLY A 171 16.45 -3.73 16.03
CA GLY A 171 16.46 -2.36 15.49
C GLY A 171 15.15 -1.91 14.84
N ARG A 172 14.08 -2.71 14.88
CA ARG A 172 12.75 -2.26 14.44
C ARG A 172 12.26 -1.07 15.28
N LYS A 173 11.60 -0.13 14.64
CA LYS A 173 10.97 1.02 15.28
C LYS A 173 9.47 0.96 15.01
N CYS A 174 8.75 0.36 15.95
CA CYS A 174 7.29 0.36 15.96
C CYS A 174 6.82 1.40 16.97
N ASN A 175 5.87 2.22 16.57
CA ASN A 175 5.22 3.21 17.47
C ASN A 175 4.20 2.52 18.35
#